data_faaae23277b030df5440e66216c3cbc2
#
_entry.id   faaae23277b030df5440e66216c3cbc2
#
_cell.length_a   1.000
_cell.length_b   1.000
_cell.length_c   1.000
_cell.angle_alpha   90.00
_cell.angle_beta   90.00
_cell.angle_gamma   90.00
#
_symmetry.space_group_name_H-M   'P 1'
#
loop_
_entity.id
_entity.type
_entity.pdbx_description
1 polymer ?
#
loop_
_entity_poly.entity_id
_entity_poly.type
_entity_poly.pdbx_seq_one_letter_code
_entity_poly.pdbx_strand_id
1 'polypeptide(L)'
;MKRWERWAFNLTAAVVAVTGFVYFWMKNFLASSDPFAVVNHPWEATMLHLHVLTSPAFILIFGIILNSHIIRKLGASRMPNRKSGISSLILFATMLGSGYLLQVGTDAAWLRALVAVHVGSGAAFSIVYVSHLVVSARLGRRRPAVSSIREVA
;
A
#
# COMPACT_ATOMS: atom_id res chain seq x y z
N MET A 1 1.19 17.77 -2.94
CA MET A 1 0.70 16.62 -3.73
C MET A 1 -0.42 17.09 -4.63
N LYS A 2 -0.31 16.88 -5.93
CA LYS A 2 -1.33 17.25 -6.93
C LYS A 2 -2.56 16.35 -6.77
N ARG A 3 -3.74 16.78 -7.29
CA ARG A 3 -4.99 15.99 -7.18
C ARG A 3 -4.85 14.64 -7.89
N TRP A 4 -4.28 14.61 -9.08
CA TRP A 4 -4.08 13.39 -9.86
C TRP A 4 -3.13 12.40 -9.16
N GLU A 5 -2.04 12.87 -8.50
CA GLU A 5 -1.11 12.02 -7.74
C GLU A 5 -1.83 11.27 -6.62
N ARG A 6 -2.76 11.96 -5.92
CA ARG A 6 -3.57 11.32 -4.87
C ARG A 6 -4.51 10.26 -5.42
N TRP A 7 -5.20 10.56 -6.53
CA TRP A 7 -6.10 9.62 -7.15
C TRP A 7 -5.37 8.40 -7.70
N ALA A 8 -4.27 8.62 -8.43
CA ALA A 8 -3.44 7.54 -8.96
C ALA A 8 -2.90 6.64 -7.85
N PHE A 9 -2.42 7.24 -6.75
CA PHE A 9 -1.92 6.48 -5.61
C PHE A 9 -3.03 5.69 -4.90
N ASN A 10 -4.15 6.32 -4.61
CA ASN A 10 -5.27 5.64 -3.94
C ASN A 10 -5.78 4.47 -4.79
N LEU A 11 -5.92 4.67 -6.09
CA LEU A 11 -6.41 3.64 -7.00
C LEU A 11 -5.42 2.46 -7.09
N THR A 12 -4.15 2.74 -7.37
CA THR A 12 -3.14 1.67 -7.49
C THR A 12 -2.91 0.96 -6.17
N ALA A 13 -2.86 1.67 -5.04
CA ALA A 13 -2.77 1.09 -3.71
C ALA A 13 -3.98 0.18 -3.41
N ALA A 14 -5.21 0.62 -3.73
CA ALA A 14 -6.41 -0.18 -3.52
C ALA A 14 -6.40 -1.45 -4.37
N VAL A 15 -6.06 -1.36 -5.65
CA VAL A 15 -6.01 -2.51 -6.56
C VAL A 15 -4.97 -3.53 -6.08
N VAL A 16 -3.74 -3.08 -5.78
CA VAL A 16 -2.67 -3.97 -5.30
C VAL A 16 -3.03 -4.59 -3.96
N ALA A 17 -3.56 -3.83 -3.01
CA ALA A 17 -3.96 -4.37 -1.71
C ALA A 17 -5.10 -5.39 -1.83
N VAL A 18 -6.17 -5.06 -2.56
CA VAL A 18 -7.33 -5.96 -2.72
C VAL A 18 -6.92 -7.25 -3.42
N THR A 19 -6.22 -7.18 -4.54
CA THR A 19 -5.79 -8.37 -5.28
C THR A 19 -4.84 -9.24 -4.46
N GLY A 20 -3.91 -8.64 -3.72
CA GLY A 20 -2.98 -9.37 -2.86
C GLY A 20 -3.67 -10.06 -1.67
N PHE A 21 -4.58 -9.36 -0.96
CA PHE A 21 -5.31 -9.96 0.16
C PHE A 21 -6.32 -11.01 -0.30
N VAL A 22 -7.00 -10.81 -1.43
CA VAL A 22 -7.92 -11.81 -2.01
C VAL A 22 -7.14 -13.05 -2.44
N TYR A 23 -5.99 -12.88 -3.12
CA TYR A 23 -5.10 -14.00 -3.45
C TYR A 23 -4.66 -14.76 -2.19
N PHE A 24 -4.15 -14.04 -1.17
CA PHE A 24 -3.70 -14.64 0.08
C PHE A 24 -4.82 -15.42 0.77
N TRP A 25 -6.04 -14.86 0.80
CA TRP A 25 -7.21 -15.53 1.37
C TRP A 25 -7.58 -16.79 0.60
N MET A 26 -7.65 -16.72 -0.73
CA MET A 26 -7.96 -17.88 -1.58
C MET A 26 -6.93 -18.99 -1.39
N LYS A 27 -5.64 -18.63 -1.33
CA LYS A 27 -4.53 -19.58 -1.21
C LYS A 27 -4.48 -20.31 0.13
N ASN A 28 -4.87 -19.66 1.23
CA ASN A 28 -4.63 -20.19 2.58
C ASN A 28 -5.90 -20.60 3.32
N PHE A 29 -7.08 -20.11 2.92
CA PHE A 29 -8.34 -20.33 3.67
C PHE A 29 -9.41 -21.06 2.83
N LEU A 30 -9.25 -21.21 1.54
CA LEU A 30 -10.11 -22.03 0.72
C LEU A 30 -9.45 -23.38 0.46
N ALA A 31 -10.30 -24.39 0.24
CA ALA A 31 -9.89 -25.72 -0.21
C ALA A 31 -10.73 -26.10 -1.44
N SER A 32 -10.09 -26.67 -2.45
CA SER A 32 -10.80 -27.23 -3.59
C SER A 32 -11.56 -28.50 -3.17
N SER A 33 -12.73 -28.72 -3.73
CA SER A 33 -13.46 -29.99 -3.62
C SER A 33 -12.84 -31.10 -4.49
N ASP A 34 -12.02 -30.74 -5.46
CA ASP A 34 -11.29 -31.68 -6.31
C ASP A 34 -9.92 -32.01 -5.68
N PRO A 35 -9.66 -33.30 -5.32
CA PRO A 35 -8.39 -33.72 -4.75
C PRO A 35 -7.16 -33.52 -5.67
N PHE A 36 -7.38 -33.38 -6.97
CA PHE A 36 -6.33 -33.17 -7.97
C PHE A 36 -6.14 -31.70 -8.35
N ALA A 37 -6.90 -30.79 -7.76
CA ALA A 37 -6.79 -29.37 -8.05
C ALA A 37 -5.43 -28.81 -7.58
N VAL A 38 -4.72 -28.13 -8.46
CA VAL A 38 -3.48 -27.41 -8.15
C VAL A 38 -3.75 -26.06 -7.46
N VAL A 39 -4.96 -25.52 -7.63
CA VAL A 39 -5.41 -24.23 -7.08
C VAL A 39 -6.65 -24.45 -6.22
N ASN A 40 -6.76 -23.67 -5.15
CA ASN A 40 -7.90 -23.75 -4.23
C ASN A 40 -9.16 -23.06 -4.77
N HIS A 41 -9.01 -22.12 -5.69
CA HIS A 41 -10.10 -21.37 -6.30
C HIS A 41 -9.77 -21.02 -7.76
N PRO A 42 -10.73 -21.05 -8.70
CA PRO A 42 -10.49 -20.73 -10.12
C PRO A 42 -9.86 -19.35 -10.37
N TRP A 43 -10.16 -18.37 -9.51
CA TRP A 43 -9.66 -17.00 -9.62
C TRP A 43 -8.33 -16.76 -8.91
N GLU A 44 -7.75 -17.77 -8.27
CA GLU A 44 -6.48 -17.64 -7.53
C GLU A 44 -5.36 -17.13 -8.43
N ALA A 45 -5.15 -17.76 -9.59
CA ALA A 45 -4.14 -17.35 -10.54
C ALA A 45 -4.39 -15.93 -11.09
N THR A 46 -5.66 -15.59 -11.38
CA THR A 46 -6.04 -14.26 -11.87
C THR A 46 -5.72 -13.17 -10.85
N MET A 47 -6.02 -13.39 -9.55
CA MET A 47 -5.70 -12.42 -8.51
C MET A 47 -4.20 -12.24 -8.34
N LEU A 48 -3.42 -13.33 -8.40
CA LEU A 48 -1.96 -13.25 -8.38
C LEU A 48 -1.42 -12.45 -9.58
N HIS A 49 -1.88 -12.74 -10.79
CA HIS A 49 -1.43 -12.05 -11.99
C HIS A 49 -1.79 -10.55 -11.93
N LEU A 50 -2.99 -10.20 -11.50
CA LEU A 50 -3.39 -8.79 -11.33
C LEU A 50 -2.52 -8.09 -10.28
N HIS A 51 -2.24 -8.75 -9.15
CA HIS A 51 -1.38 -8.20 -8.11
C HIS A 51 0.03 -7.93 -8.63
N VAL A 52 0.66 -8.91 -9.27
CA VAL A 52 2.01 -8.78 -9.83
C VAL A 52 2.07 -7.74 -10.94
N LEU A 53 1.08 -7.74 -11.86
CA LEU A 53 1.07 -6.84 -13.01
C LEU A 53 0.80 -5.38 -12.63
N THR A 54 0.00 -5.13 -11.58
CA THR A 54 -0.31 -3.76 -11.13
C THR A 54 0.72 -3.18 -10.17
N SER A 55 1.54 -4.04 -9.53
CA SER A 55 2.57 -3.62 -8.58
C SER A 55 3.59 -2.63 -9.16
N PRO A 56 4.12 -2.78 -10.40
CA PRO A 56 5.03 -1.80 -10.99
C PRO A 56 4.41 -0.40 -11.13
N ALA A 57 3.13 -0.32 -11.48
CA ALA A 57 2.42 0.96 -11.56
C ALA A 57 2.31 1.62 -10.18
N PHE A 58 2.00 0.84 -9.13
CA PHE A 58 1.99 1.33 -7.75
C PHE A 58 3.37 1.83 -7.29
N ILE A 59 4.45 1.08 -7.60
CA ILE A 59 5.83 1.46 -7.27
C ILE A 59 6.21 2.78 -7.96
N LEU A 60 5.88 2.94 -9.25
CA LEU A 60 6.13 4.16 -10.01
C LEU A 60 5.42 5.37 -9.39
N ILE A 61 4.12 5.24 -9.09
CA ILE A 61 3.34 6.31 -8.47
C ILE A 61 3.86 6.65 -7.07
N PHE A 62 4.23 5.63 -6.28
CA PHE A 62 4.86 5.86 -4.98
C PHE A 62 6.18 6.63 -5.11
N GLY A 63 7.03 6.29 -6.08
CA GLY A 63 8.28 7.00 -6.37
C GLY A 63 8.08 8.48 -6.72
N ILE A 64 7.05 8.80 -7.51
CA ILE A 64 6.67 10.19 -7.82
C ILE A 64 6.27 10.94 -6.53
N ILE A 65 5.48 10.31 -5.66
CA ILE A 65 5.05 10.90 -4.39
C ILE A 65 6.19 11.00 -3.39
N LEU A 66 7.10 10.02 -3.36
CA LEU A 66 8.29 10.05 -2.53
C LEU A 66 9.10 11.33 -2.78
N ASN A 67 9.37 11.64 -4.03
CA ASN A 67 10.11 12.85 -4.41
C ASN A 67 9.30 14.13 -4.14
N SER A 68 8.05 14.18 -4.59
CA SER A 68 7.23 15.40 -4.54
C SER A 68 6.74 15.78 -3.14
N HIS A 69 6.60 14.80 -2.25
CA HIS A 69 5.93 15.00 -0.94
C HIS A 69 6.81 14.58 0.26
N ILE A 70 7.40 13.38 0.22
CA ILE A 70 8.07 12.80 1.40
C ILE A 70 9.43 13.45 1.59
N ILE A 71 10.27 13.53 0.57
CA ILE A 71 11.63 14.11 0.65
C ILE A 71 11.56 15.58 1.02
N ARG A 72 10.66 16.36 0.41
CA ARG A 72 10.47 17.78 0.76
C ARG A 72 10.07 17.98 2.22
N LYS A 73 9.27 17.09 2.78
CA LYS A 73 8.86 17.15 4.19
C LYS A 73 9.96 16.70 5.14
N LEU A 74 10.78 15.73 4.77
CA LEU A 74 11.90 15.28 5.61
C LEU A 74 12.97 16.35 5.81
N GLY A 75 13.15 17.27 4.85
CA GLY A 75 14.08 18.40 4.92
C GLY A 75 13.60 19.59 5.78
N ALA A 76 12.33 19.64 6.19
CA ALA A 76 11.79 20.73 6.99
C ALA A 76 11.96 20.47 8.50
N SER A 77 12.59 21.39 9.23
CA SER A 77 13.01 21.22 10.64
C SER A 77 11.87 21.04 11.68
N ARG A 78 10.63 21.38 11.35
CA ARG A 78 9.47 21.27 12.27
C ARG A 78 8.27 20.68 11.57
N MET A 79 8.14 19.34 11.58
CA MET A 79 6.93 18.70 11.03
C MET A 79 6.27 17.74 12.02
N PRO A 80 4.98 17.92 12.33
CA PRO A 80 4.17 16.89 12.94
C PRO A 80 4.09 15.69 11.97
N ASN A 81 4.13 14.46 12.50
CA ASN A 81 4.02 13.20 11.76
C ASN A 81 5.25 12.73 10.93
N ARG A 82 6.46 13.22 11.22
CA ARG A 82 7.69 12.72 10.59
C ARG A 82 7.87 11.19 10.80
N LYS A 83 7.51 10.70 12.00
CA LYS A 83 7.64 9.27 12.34
C LYS A 83 6.77 8.37 11.46
N SER A 84 5.51 8.74 11.20
CA SER A 84 4.61 7.95 10.35
C SER A 84 5.06 7.90 8.89
N GLY A 85 5.64 8.98 8.36
CA GLY A 85 6.21 9.01 7.01
C GLY A 85 7.40 8.07 6.86
N ILE A 86 8.32 8.07 7.85
CA ILE A 86 9.47 7.16 7.86
C ILE A 86 9.02 5.70 8.00
N SER A 87 8.07 5.41 8.91
CA SER A 87 7.51 4.06 9.06
C SER A 87 6.87 3.55 7.78
N SER A 88 6.08 4.39 7.07
CA SER A 88 5.50 4.02 5.78
C SER A 88 6.56 3.72 4.72
N LEU A 89 7.66 4.48 4.70
CA LEU A 89 8.75 4.26 3.76
C LEU A 89 9.48 2.94 4.04
N ILE A 90 9.76 2.63 5.30
CA ILE A 90 10.39 1.36 5.70
C ILE A 90 9.48 0.18 5.35
N LEU A 91 8.19 0.26 5.70
CA LEU A 91 7.22 -0.80 5.38
C LEU A 91 7.09 -1.02 3.87
N PHE A 92 7.04 0.07 3.09
CA PHE A 92 7.01 -0.01 1.63
C PHE A 92 8.28 -0.66 1.06
N ALA A 93 9.47 -0.26 1.52
CA ALA A 93 10.73 -0.83 1.07
C ALA A 93 10.83 -2.34 1.40
N THR A 94 10.39 -2.73 2.61
CA THR A 94 10.33 -4.14 3.04
C THR A 94 9.36 -4.95 2.18
N MET A 95 8.16 -4.42 1.94
CA MET A 95 7.14 -5.04 1.09
C MET A 95 7.64 -5.19 -0.36
N LEU A 96 8.26 -4.15 -0.91
CA LEU A 96 8.82 -4.15 -2.26
C LEU A 96 9.95 -5.20 -2.39
N GLY A 97 10.90 -5.17 -1.48
CA GLY A 97 12.04 -6.10 -1.49
C GLY A 97 11.61 -7.55 -1.33
N SER A 98 10.73 -7.85 -0.36
CA SER A 98 10.20 -9.19 -0.16
C SER A 98 9.34 -9.66 -1.34
N GLY A 99 8.52 -8.79 -1.94
CA GLY A 99 7.73 -9.10 -3.13
C GLY A 99 8.58 -9.43 -4.35
N TYR A 100 9.69 -8.71 -4.56
CA TYR A 100 10.64 -9.02 -5.62
C TYR A 100 11.34 -10.37 -5.37
N LEU A 101 11.78 -10.63 -4.14
CA LEU A 101 12.43 -11.87 -3.77
C LEU A 101 11.50 -13.09 -3.91
N LEU A 102 10.18 -12.92 -3.72
CA LEU A 102 9.20 -13.97 -3.98
C LEU A 102 9.14 -14.39 -5.46
N GLN A 103 9.51 -13.51 -6.40
CA GLN A 103 9.52 -13.82 -7.84
C GLN A 103 10.73 -14.67 -8.25
N VAL A 104 11.83 -14.63 -7.50
CA VAL A 104 13.11 -15.25 -7.86
C VAL A 104 13.54 -16.34 -6.88
N GLY A 105 12.91 -16.44 -5.72
CA GLY A 105 13.22 -17.45 -4.71
C GLY A 105 12.79 -18.84 -5.13
N THR A 106 13.59 -19.86 -4.79
CA THR A 106 13.31 -21.27 -5.10
C THR A 106 13.26 -22.18 -3.86
N ASP A 107 13.88 -21.77 -2.77
CA ASP A 107 13.87 -22.55 -1.52
C ASP A 107 12.54 -22.40 -0.77
N ALA A 108 11.92 -23.53 -0.43
CA ALA A 108 10.57 -23.53 0.16
C ALA A 108 10.50 -22.91 1.57
N ALA A 109 11.56 -23.05 2.39
CA ALA A 109 11.59 -22.46 3.73
C ALA A 109 11.77 -20.95 3.64
N TRP A 110 12.64 -20.50 2.75
CA TRP A 110 12.86 -19.10 2.46
C TRP A 110 11.61 -18.43 1.89
N LEU A 111 10.92 -19.06 0.95
CA LEU A 111 9.67 -18.55 0.39
C LEU A 111 8.59 -18.38 1.45
N ARG A 112 8.43 -19.31 2.40
CA ARG A 112 7.47 -19.14 3.52
C ARG A 112 7.80 -17.93 4.37
N ALA A 113 9.07 -17.71 4.70
CA ALA A 113 9.50 -16.53 5.44
C ALA A 113 9.23 -15.23 4.67
N LEU A 114 9.54 -15.22 3.37
CA LEU A 114 9.26 -14.06 2.49
C LEU A 114 7.76 -13.75 2.37
N VAL A 115 6.91 -14.78 2.27
CA VAL A 115 5.44 -14.58 2.27
C VAL A 115 5.01 -13.91 3.57
N ALA A 116 5.48 -14.40 4.73
CA ALA A 116 5.14 -13.79 6.02
C ALA A 116 5.59 -12.32 6.11
N VAL A 117 6.81 -12.02 5.67
CA VAL A 117 7.34 -10.65 5.64
C VAL A 117 6.56 -9.76 4.68
N HIS A 118 6.27 -10.26 3.46
CA HIS A 118 5.54 -9.50 2.44
C HIS A 118 4.10 -9.18 2.88
N VAL A 119 3.37 -10.19 3.31
CA VAL A 119 1.97 -10.02 3.76
C VAL A 119 1.91 -9.18 5.03
N GLY A 120 2.80 -9.42 6.00
CA GLY A 120 2.87 -8.66 7.24
C GLY A 120 3.20 -7.17 7.00
N SER A 121 4.21 -6.88 6.18
CA SER A 121 4.57 -5.50 5.84
C SER A 121 3.50 -4.82 4.98
N GLY A 122 2.85 -5.54 4.07
CA GLY A 122 1.74 -5.04 3.25
C GLY A 122 0.50 -4.71 4.10
N ALA A 123 0.14 -5.57 5.05
CA ALA A 123 -0.95 -5.30 6.00
C ALA A 123 -0.65 -4.09 6.89
N ALA A 124 0.55 -4.03 7.47
CA ALA A 124 0.98 -2.90 8.28
C ALA A 124 0.99 -1.59 7.48
N PHE A 125 1.52 -1.60 6.24
CA PHE A 125 1.48 -0.45 5.34
C PHE A 125 0.04 0.00 5.08
N SER A 126 -0.86 -0.92 4.77
CA SER A 126 -2.28 -0.63 4.49
C SER A 126 -2.97 0.01 5.69
N ILE A 127 -2.74 -0.50 6.90
CA ILE A 127 -3.28 0.05 8.16
C ILE A 127 -2.77 1.48 8.40
N VAL A 128 -1.46 1.70 8.28
CA VAL A 128 -0.84 3.02 8.46
C VAL A 128 -1.38 4.00 7.42
N TYR A 129 -1.51 3.57 6.18
CA TYR A 129 -2.02 4.39 5.09
C TYR A 129 -3.49 4.79 5.28
N VAL A 130 -4.37 3.83 5.57
CA VAL A 130 -5.80 4.09 5.84
C VAL A 130 -5.95 5.02 7.05
N SER A 131 -5.21 4.76 8.13
CA SER A 131 -5.20 5.64 9.31
C SER A 131 -4.79 7.07 8.96
N HIS A 132 -3.77 7.23 8.11
CA HIS A 132 -3.34 8.54 7.62
C HIS A 132 -4.44 9.25 6.81
N LEU A 133 -5.15 8.54 5.95
CA LEU A 133 -6.28 9.08 5.17
C LEU A 133 -7.41 9.55 6.08
N VAL A 134 -7.81 8.72 7.06
CA VAL A 134 -8.89 9.04 8.00
C VAL A 134 -8.55 10.28 8.85
N VAL A 135 -7.33 10.32 9.41
CA VAL A 135 -6.88 11.47 10.21
C VAL A 135 -6.84 12.74 9.36
N SER A 136 -6.31 12.66 8.14
CA SER A 136 -6.24 13.81 7.23
C SER A 136 -7.64 14.33 6.85
N ALA A 137 -8.59 13.43 6.61
CA ALA A 137 -9.98 13.81 6.31
C ALA A 137 -10.68 14.49 7.51
N ARG A 138 -10.47 13.95 8.73
CA ARG A 138 -11.04 14.54 9.96
C ARG A 138 -10.47 15.93 10.25
N LEU A 139 -9.17 16.14 10.08
CA LEU A 139 -8.52 17.44 10.29
C LEU A 139 -8.93 18.47 9.24
N GLY A 140 -9.13 18.04 7.97
CA GLY A 140 -9.64 18.90 6.90
C GLY A 140 -11.05 19.42 7.18
N ARG A 141 -11.92 18.62 7.79
CA ARG A 141 -13.28 19.01 8.17
C ARG A 141 -13.33 19.97 9.37
N ARG A 142 -12.29 20.01 10.20
CA ARG A 142 -12.24 20.88 11.41
C ARG A 142 -11.67 22.28 11.15
N ARG A 143 -11.26 22.62 9.93
CA ARG A 143 -10.86 23.99 9.59
C ARG A 143 -12.13 24.81 9.29
N PRO A 144 -12.61 25.67 10.21
CA PRO A 144 -13.71 26.58 9.92
C PRO A 144 -13.27 27.52 8.80
N ALA A 145 -14.21 27.91 7.94
CA ALA A 145 -14.01 28.92 6.92
C ALA A 145 -13.76 30.28 7.60
N VAL A 146 -12.50 30.57 7.89
CA VAL A 146 -12.07 31.90 8.42
C VAL A 146 -11.79 32.83 7.24
N SER A 147 -12.70 32.95 6.30
CA SER A 147 -12.53 33.85 5.15
C SER A 147 -13.62 34.93 4.98
N SER A 148 -14.58 35.06 5.91
CA SER A 148 -15.65 36.05 5.75
C SER A 148 -15.56 37.30 6.63
N ILE A 149 -14.46 37.52 7.37
CA ILE A 149 -14.33 38.69 8.28
C ILE A 149 -13.36 39.76 7.73
N ARG A 150 -12.82 39.61 6.53
CA ARG A 150 -11.86 40.58 5.98
C ARG A 150 -12.43 41.52 4.89
N GLU A 151 -13.74 41.53 4.67
CA GLU A 151 -14.38 42.44 3.69
C GLU A 151 -15.28 43.50 4.28
N VAL A 152 -15.24 43.74 5.60
CA VAL A 152 -16.00 44.82 6.25
C VAL A 152 -15.07 45.59 7.20
N ALA A 153 -13.99 46.16 6.64
CA ALA A 153 -13.24 47.21 7.32
C ALA A 153 -12.53 48.11 6.30
#